data_0d046419545d24db228cb6a00e60aa76
#
_entry.id   0d046419545d24db228cb6a00e60aa76
#
_cell.length_a   1.000
_cell.length_b   1.000
_cell.length_c   1.000
_cell.angle_alpha   90.00
_cell.angle_beta   90.00
_cell.angle_gamma   90.00
#
_symmetry.space_group_name_H-M   'P 1'
#
loop_
_entity.id
_entity.type
_entity.pdbx_description
1 polymer ?
#
loop_
_entity_poly.entity_id
_entity_poly.type
_entity_poly.pdbx_seq_one_letter_code
_entity_poly.pdbx_strand_id
1 'polypeptide(L)'
;MKFRINNIYNFFIILIFLAGIFALAFINYHKKSKEREYFNENILTLDIAYHSSIDKYRLLSRYIFNESINDQLVVSLFEKGINSTGDTKKLYKGLLYKELYPLYLRLKVEGIRQLHFTTKNNESYIRFHNPNKYGDDLSKIRETIRVANDENKIVTNFETGRVMSGFRNVFPINLGNEHLGSVELSISTKMMIESISDLEKRREYSFILNKDVVFSKLFESQKFLYHDSVLNSDFVTEDINSFLPDSPKELSDITKKINEKLHNNKKLRKVMNKGEKYGVFVKLDNIYYDVTLIPMLGVAEKVEGYLIAYQKSIHIPIMMTLELYAYFLIILGTIILILMILIIQRKTIILDNERKWFKSITDSLGEGLYVMDSNAKINYINPSACKILGYKEDE
;
A
#
# COMPACT_ATOMS: atom_id res chain seq x y z
N MET A 1 -50.85 -19.51 31.15
CA MET A 1 -49.51 -19.44 31.76
C MET A 1 -48.44 -20.11 30.85
N LYS A 2 -48.60 -21.37 30.45
CA LYS A 2 -47.63 -22.12 29.59
C LYS A 2 -47.28 -21.39 28.26
N PHE A 3 -48.25 -20.79 27.60
CA PHE A 3 -48.05 -20.01 26.36
C PHE A 3 -47.20 -18.75 26.60
N ARG A 4 -47.38 -18.09 27.74
CA ARG A 4 -46.65 -16.88 28.12
C ARG A 4 -45.20 -17.19 28.50
N ILE A 5 -44.96 -18.32 29.17
CA ILE A 5 -43.61 -18.79 29.52
C ILE A 5 -42.81 -19.12 28.24
N ASN A 6 -43.36 -19.89 27.31
CA ASN A 6 -42.71 -20.25 26.06
C ASN A 6 -42.34 -19.01 25.23
N ASN A 7 -43.21 -18.02 25.17
CA ASN A 7 -42.96 -16.80 24.41
C ASN A 7 -41.77 -15.99 24.97
N ILE A 8 -41.59 -15.95 26.29
CA ILE A 8 -40.47 -15.29 26.95
C ILE A 8 -39.14 -15.98 26.58
N TYR A 9 -39.06 -17.30 26.69
CA TYR A 9 -37.82 -18.03 26.35
C TYR A 9 -37.50 -17.96 24.87
N ASN A 10 -38.50 -18.07 24.00
CA ASN A 10 -38.33 -17.90 22.55
C ASN A 10 -37.83 -16.49 22.22
N PHE A 11 -38.29 -15.45 22.90
CA PHE A 11 -37.78 -14.09 22.74
C PHE A 11 -36.30 -14.01 23.11
N PHE A 12 -35.85 -14.59 24.22
CA PHE A 12 -34.44 -14.62 24.58
C PHE A 12 -33.58 -15.42 23.62
N ILE A 13 -34.08 -16.54 23.09
CA ILE A 13 -33.38 -17.32 22.07
C ILE A 13 -33.14 -16.49 20.80
N ILE A 14 -34.18 -15.78 20.33
CA ILE A 14 -34.09 -14.89 19.18
C ILE A 14 -33.09 -13.75 19.46
N LEU A 15 -33.14 -13.16 20.65
CA LEU A 15 -32.21 -12.08 21.02
C LEU A 15 -30.74 -12.54 21.02
N ILE A 16 -30.45 -13.73 21.58
CA ILE A 16 -29.10 -14.31 21.58
C ILE A 16 -28.64 -14.62 20.16
N PHE A 17 -29.50 -15.15 19.32
CA PHE A 17 -29.19 -15.43 17.91
C PHE A 17 -28.84 -14.14 17.14
N LEU A 18 -29.64 -13.09 17.33
CA LEU A 18 -29.37 -11.77 16.71
C LEU A 18 -28.08 -11.15 17.25
N ALA A 19 -27.79 -11.29 18.56
CA ALA A 19 -26.53 -10.83 19.13
C ALA A 19 -25.33 -11.59 18.56
N GLY A 20 -25.46 -12.90 18.32
CA GLY A 20 -24.44 -13.71 17.63
C GLY A 20 -24.17 -13.22 16.21
N ILE A 21 -25.21 -12.98 15.42
CA ILE A 21 -25.07 -12.41 14.06
C ILE A 21 -24.38 -11.04 14.10
N PHE A 22 -24.78 -10.17 15.02
CA PHE A 22 -24.15 -8.86 15.19
C PHE A 22 -22.68 -8.97 15.56
N ALA A 23 -22.32 -9.88 16.47
CA ALA A 23 -20.92 -10.12 16.84
C ALA A 23 -20.09 -10.63 15.65
N LEU A 24 -20.62 -11.52 14.80
CA LEU A 24 -19.95 -11.99 13.59
C LEU A 24 -19.76 -10.85 12.57
N ALA A 25 -20.77 -10.01 12.38
CA ALA A 25 -20.70 -8.84 11.51
C ALA A 25 -19.66 -7.83 12.02
N PHE A 26 -19.60 -7.61 13.34
CA PHE A 26 -18.61 -6.74 13.98
C PHE A 26 -17.18 -7.23 13.78
N ILE A 27 -16.92 -8.54 13.93
CA ILE A 27 -15.59 -9.11 13.63
C ILE A 27 -15.22 -8.87 12.18
N ASN A 28 -16.12 -9.11 11.23
CA ASN A 28 -15.84 -8.89 9.81
C ASN A 28 -15.55 -7.41 9.49
N TYR A 29 -16.25 -6.48 10.13
CA TYR A 29 -15.97 -5.05 10.03
C TYR A 29 -14.57 -4.71 10.59
N HIS A 30 -14.28 -5.21 11.80
CA HIS A 30 -13.00 -4.98 12.48
C HIS A 30 -11.82 -5.55 11.69
N LYS A 31 -11.97 -6.73 11.07
CA LYS A 31 -11.01 -7.32 10.15
C LYS A 31 -10.63 -6.37 9.03
N LYS A 32 -11.63 -5.87 8.28
CA LYS A 32 -11.39 -4.96 7.15
C LYS A 32 -10.69 -3.67 7.60
N SER A 33 -11.00 -3.20 8.81
CA SER A 33 -10.32 -2.03 9.40
C SER A 33 -8.85 -2.33 9.69
N LYS A 34 -8.56 -3.47 10.32
CA LYS A 34 -7.18 -3.89 10.64
C LYS A 34 -6.34 -4.19 9.40
N GLU A 35 -6.93 -4.84 8.39
CA GLU A 35 -6.27 -5.06 7.10
C GLU A 35 -5.90 -3.74 6.43
N ARG A 36 -6.82 -2.76 6.45
CA ARG A 36 -6.55 -1.41 5.91
C ARG A 36 -5.44 -0.68 6.68
N GLU A 37 -5.47 -0.72 8.00
CA GLU A 37 -4.44 -0.15 8.87
C GLU A 37 -3.06 -0.75 8.54
N TYR A 38 -2.95 -2.07 8.48
CA TYR A 38 -1.75 -2.79 8.12
C TYR A 38 -1.17 -2.37 6.75
N PHE A 39 -2.02 -2.30 5.71
CA PHE A 39 -1.54 -1.86 4.40
C PHE A 39 -1.20 -0.38 4.36
N ASN A 40 -1.88 0.48 5.12
CA ASN A 40 -1.50 1.89 5.23
C ASN A 40 -0.11 2.05 5.85
N GLU A 41 0.25 1.27 6.86
CA GLU A 41 1.58 1.25 7.46
C GLU A 41 2.64 0.75 6.45
N ASN A 42 2.35 -0.30 5.69
CA ASN A 42 3.24 -0.80 4.65
C ASN A 42 3.44 0.22 3.51
N ILE A 43 2.39 0.93 3.12
CA ILE A 43 2.44 2.02 2.15
C ILE A 43 3.30 3.16 2.68
N LEU A 44 3.09 3.58 3.92
CA LEU A 44 3.86 4.65 4.55
C LEU A 44 5.34 4.30 4.63
N THR A 45 5.67 3.07 5.02
CA THR A 45 7.06 2.58 5.07
C THR A 45 7.72 2.64 3.68
N LEU A 46 7.03 2.17 2.65
CA LEU A 46 7.53 2.23 1.27
C LEU A 46 7.70 3.67 0.79
N ASP A 47 6.76 4.53 1.10
CA ASP A 47 6.76 5.95 0.73
C ASP A 47 7.95 6.69 1.39
N ILE A 48 8.19 6.44 2.68
CA ILE A 48 9.34 7.00 3.40
C ILE A 48 10.65 6.51 2.79
N ALA A 49 10.80 5.21 2.52
CA ALA A 49 12.01 4.66 1.91
C ALA A 49 12.28 5.25 0.52
N TYR A 50 11.23 5.39 -0.30
CA TYR A 50 11.29 6.01 -1.63
C TYR A 50 11.73 7.47 -1.56
N HIS A 51 11.07 8.29 -0.74
CA HIS A 51 11.41 9.71 -0.61
C HIS A 51 12.78 9.93 0.04
N SER A 52 13.16 9.12 1.03
CA SER A 52 14.49 9.17 1.64
C SER A 52 15.59 8.88 0.62
N SER A 53 15.35 7.93 -0.31
CA SER A 53 16.30 7.62 -1.39
C SER A 53 16.38 8.77 -2.41
N ILE A 54 15.27 9.40 -2.75
CA ILE A 54 15.27 10.62 -3.60
C ILE A 54 16.05 11.73 -2.92
N ASP A 55 15.81 12.00 -1.63
CA ASP A 55 16.48 13.05 -0.87
C ASP A 55 17.98 12.82 -0.74
N LYS A 56 18.42 11.57 -0.52
CA LYS A 56 19.83 11.19 -0.53
C LYS A 56 20.51 11.64 -1.83
N TYR A 57 19.95 11.28 -2.98
CA TYR A 57 20.54 11.62 -4.27
C TYR A 57 20.39 13.08 -4.63
N ARG A 58 19.32 13.73 -4.20
CA ARG A 58 19.13 15.19 -4.34
C ARG A 58 20.21 15.96 -3.59
N LEU A 59 20.48 15.59 -2.34
CA LEU A 59 21.52 16.22 -1.52
C LEU A 59 22.92 15.96 -2.10
N LEU A 60 23.21 14.73 -2.49
CA LEU A 60 24.47 14.38 -3.15
C LEU A 60 24.68 15.18 -4.44
N SER A 61 23.66 15.22 -5.30
CA SER A 61 23.73 15.98 -6.56
C SER A 61 23.91 17.47 -6.32
N ARG A 62 23.24 18.04 -5.31
CA ARG A 62 23.41 19.46 -4.93
C ARG A 62 24.83 19.74 -4.42
N TYR A 63 25.38 18.87 -3.59
CA TYR A 63 26.75 19.00 -3.12
C TYR A 63 27.75 18.99 -4.31
N ILE A 64 27.61 18.01 -5.21
CA ILE A 64 28.45 17.91 -6.40
C ILE A 64 28.32 19.15 -7.29
N PHE A 65 27.11 19.64 -7.51
CA PHE A 65 26.87 20.85 -8.27
C PHE A 65 27.60 22.04 -7.65
N ASN A 66 27.44 22.29 -6.36
CA ASN A 66 28.05 23.45 -5.71
C ASN A 66 29.57 23.38 -5.65
N GLU A 67 30.15 22.21 -5.35
CA GLU A 67 31.58 22.05 -5.09
C GLU A 67 32.43 21.82 -6.36
N SER A 68 31.81 21.33 -7.45
CA SER A 68 32.58 20.88 -8.60
C SER A 68 32.06 21.40 -9.93
N ILE A 69 30.75 21.63 -10.07
CA ILE A 69 30.18 22.03 -11.37
C ILE A 69 29.97 23.55 -11.47
N ASN A 70 29.52 24.15 -10.38
CA ASN A 70 29.32 25.61 -10.28
C ASN A 70 30.65 26.34 -9.98
N ASP A 71 31.76 25.73 -10.33
CA ASP A 71 33.09 26.34 -10.25
C ASP A 71 33.32 27.37 -11.37
N GLN A 72 34.08 28.40 -11.07
CA GLN A 72 34.33 29.53 -11.99
C GLN A 72 34.93 29.07 -13.33
N LEU A 73 35.88 28.10 -13.32
CA LEU A 73 36.49 27.56 -14.54
C LEU A 73 35.44 26.83 -15.38
N VAL A 74 34.66 25.94 -14.76
CA VAL A 74 33.63 25.14 -15.44
C VAL A 74 32.55 26.04 -16.05
N VAL A 75 32.04 27.02 -15.30
CA VAL A 75 31.03 27.97 -15.78
C VAL A 75 31.58 28.82 -16.92
N SER A 76 32.84 29.28 -16.83
CA SER A 76 33.51 30.05 -17.92
C SER A 76 33.72 29.21 -19.18
N LEU A 77 34.13 27.95 -19.05
CA LEU A 77 34.27 27.03 -20.20
C LEU A 77 32.94 26.78 -20.90
N PHE A 78 31.87 26.61 -20.10
CA PHE A 78 30.52 26.41 -20.62
C PHE A 78 30.01 27.67 -21.32
N GLU A 79 30.11 28.85 -20.68
CA GLU A 79 29.72 30.15 -21.25
C GLU A 79 30.42 30.40 -22.58
N LYS A 80 31.78 30.32 -22.65
CA LYS A 80 32.56 30.50 -23.89
C LYS A 80 32.17 29.52 -24.97
N GLY A 81 31.87 28.27 -24.57
CA GLY A 81 31.47 27.23 -25.51
C GLY A 81 30.08 27.43 -26.12
N ILE A 82 29.09 27.89 -25.36
CA ILE A 82 27.73 28.15 -25.89
C ILE A 82 27.72 29.41 -26.79
N ASN A 83 28.58 30.39 -26.52
CA ASN A 83 28.68 31.64 -27.26
C ASN A 83 29.61 31.52 -28.48
N SER A 84 30.26 30.38 -28.71
CA SER A 84 31.16 30.12 -29.85
C SER A 84 30.49 29.25 -30.92
N THR A 85 31.08 29.28 -32.12
CA THR A 85 30.65 28.45 -33.27
C THR A 85 31.81 27.63 -33.83
N GLY A 86 31.55 26.68 -34.70
CA GLY A 86 32.55 25.90 -35.43
C GLY A 86 33.56 25.20 -34.52
N ASP A 87 34.85 25.33 -34.86
CA ASP A 87 35.93 24.63 -34.14
C ASP A 87 36.20 25.22 -32.75
N THR A 88 35.94 26.52 -32.55
CA THR A 88 36.02 27.15 -31.22
C THR A 88 35.01 26.56 -30.25
N LYS A 89 33.76 26.31 -30.71
CA LYS A 89 32.74 25.60 -29.89
C LYS A 89 33.21 24.20 -29.55
N LYS A 90 33.81 23.47 -30.50
CA LYS A 90 34.35 22.11 -30.26
C LYS A 90 35.49 22.13 -29.24
N LEU A 91 36.38 23.13 -29.33
CA LEU A 91 37.51 23.30 -28.41
C LEU A 91 36.98 23.46 -26.94
N TYR A 92 36.09 24.42 -26.69
CA TYR A 92 35.57 24.64 -25.33
C TYR A 92 34.75 23.47 -24.80
N LYS A 93 34.02 22.79 -25.68
CA LYS A 93 33.33 21.52 -25.30
C LYS A 93 34.34 20.45 -24.91
N GLY A 94 35.43 20.29 -25.64
CA GLY A 94 36.51 19.35 -25.32
C GLY A 94 37.23 19.68 -24.02
N LEU A 95 37.47 20.96 -23.75
CA LEU A 95 38.04 21.41 -22.48
C LEU A 95 37.10 21.15 -21.29
N LEU A 96 35.82 21.47 -21.41
CA LEU A 96 34.83 21.17 -20.42
C LEU A 96 34.71 19.65 -20.13
N TYR A 97 34.73 18.85 -21.20
CA TYR A 97 34.75 17.39 -21.08
C TYR A 97 35.98 16.91 -20.32
N LYS A 98 37.15 17.36 -20.69
CA LYS A 98 38.43 16.97 -20.06
C LYS A 98 38.46 17.35 -18.58
N GLU A 99 37.94 18.53 -18.22
CA GLU A 99 37.89 19.02 -16.84
C GLU A 99 37.01 18.16 -15.95
N LEU A 100 35.79 17.85 -16.39
CA LEU A 100 34.80 17.15 -15.58
C LEU A 100 34.79 15.62 -15.77
N TYR A 101 35.52 15.05 -16.72
CA TYR A 101 35.51 13.61 -16.96
C TYR A 101 36.02 12.79 -15.77
N PRO A 102 37.10 13.20 -15.06
CA PRO A 102 37.52 12.50 -13.85
C PRO A 102 36.42 12.50 -12.74
N LEU A 103 35.71 13.62 -12.61
CA LEU A 103 34.54 13.69 -11.72
C LEU A 103 33.44 12.72 -12.16
N TYR A 104 33.09 12.74 -13.45
CA TYR A 104 32.08 11.88 -14.04
C TYR A 104 32.36 10.37 -13.78
N LEU A 105 33.62 9.95 -13.89
CA LEU A 105 34.02 8.57 -13.60
C LEU A 105 33.77 8.19 -12.12
N ARG A 106 34.08 9.10 -11.20
CA ARG A 106 33.74 8.89 -9.78
C ARG A 106 32.23 8.83 -9.53
N LEU A 107 31.47 9.74 -10.16
CA LEU A 107 30.01 9.80 -10.05
C LEU A 107 29.33 8.52 -10.54
N LYS A 108 29.88 7.86 -11.57
CA LYS A 108 29.37 6.57 -12.06
C LYS A 108 29.47 5.48 -10.97
N VAL A 109 30.53 5.48 -10.16
CA VAL A 109 30.68 4.52 -9.06
C VAL A 109 29.62 4.76 -7.98
N GLU A 110 29.27 6.02 -7.75
CA GLU A 110 28.21 6.41 -6.78
C GLU A 110 26.77 6.29 -7.35
N GLY A 111 26.64 5.73 -8.57
CA GLY A 111 25.34 5.48 -9.19
C GLY A 111 24.74 6.66 -9.97
N ILE A 112 25.47 7.75 -10.14
CA ILE A 112 25.07 8.85 -11.03
C ILE A 112 25.46 8.48 -12.46
N ARG A 113 24.45 8.12 -13.24
CA ARG A 113 24.60 7.60 -14.60
C ARG A 113 24.90 8.67 -15.62
N GLN A 114 24.27 9.83 -15.52
CA GLN A 114 24.38 10.91 -16.50
C GLN A 114 24.86 12.19 -15.85
N LEU A 115 25.81 12.83 -16.51
CA LEU A 115 26.17 14.22 -16.36
C LEU A 115 25.94 14.85 -17.74
N HIS A 116 25.01 15.82 -17.83
CA HIS A 116 24.52 16.35 -19.08
C HIS A 116 24.30 17.87 -18.98
N PHE A 117 25.02 18.64 -19.80
CA PHE A 117 24.83 20.10 -19.89
C PHE A 117 23.90 20.43 -21.06
N THR A 118 22.99 21.37 -20.83
CA THR A 118 22.04 21.89 -21.81
C THR A 118 22.09 23.42 -21.85
N THR A 119 21.85 24.00 -22.99
CA THR A 119 21.78 25.46 -23.16
C THR A 119 20.46 25.99 -22.59
N LYS A 120 20.35 27.30 -22.37
CA LYS A 120 19.11 27.98 -21.98
C LYS A 120 17.93 27.76 -22.92
N ASN A 121 18.18 27.40 -24.19
CA ASN A 121 17.18 27.05 -25.19
C ASN A 121 16.82 25.55 -25.17
N ASN A 122 17.17 24.80 -24.12
CA ASN A 122 16.94 23.37 -23.99
C ASN A 122 17.66 22.50 -25.07
N GLU A 123 18.71 23.01 -25.72
CA GLU A 123 19.52 22.23 -26.63
C GLU A 123 20.57 21.44 -25.83
N SER A 124 20.77 20.16 -26.18
CA SER A 124 21.83 19.33 -25.61
C SER A 124 23.21 19.87 -25.99
N TYR A 125 23.99 20.36 -25.01
CA TYR A 125 25.34 20.86 -25.25
C TYR A 125 26.38 19.74 -25.17
N ILE A 126 26.44 18.98 -24.08
CA ILE A 126 27.35 17.84 -23.94
C ILE A 126 26.77 16.77 -22.98
N ARG A 127 26.82 15.51 -23.41
CA ARG A 127 26.52 14.32 -22.60
C ARG A 127 27.80 13.58 -22.28
N PHE A 128 28.15 13.43 -21.00
CA PHE A 128 29.39 12.75 -20.61
C PHE A 128 29.35 11.24 -20.91
N HIS A 129 28.18 10.62 -20.89
CA HIS A 129 27.99 9.22 -21.28
C HIS A 129 28.01 8.98 -22.82
N ASN A 130 27.77 10.01 -23.60
CA ASN A 130 27.80 9.95 -25.06
C ASN A 130 28.17 11.32 -25.65
N PRO A 131 29.48 11.72 -25.62
CA PRO A 131 29.91 13.07 -25.95
C PRO A 131 29.75 13.43 -27.45
N ASN A 132 29.60 12.43 -28.32
CA ASN A 132 29.38 12.63 -29.73
C ASN A 132 27.94 12.96 -30.13
N LYS A 133 26.97 12.75 -29.20
CA LYS A 133 25.54 13.03 -29.43
C LYS A 133 25.14 14.33 -28.74
N TYR A 134 24.99 15.40 -29.49
CA TYR A 134 24.63 16.74 -29.00
C TYR A 134 23.84 17.52 -30.05
N GLY A 135 23.30 18.69 -29.69
CA GLY A 135 22.60 19.61 -30.60
C GLY A 135 21.12 19.32 -30.79
N ASP A 136 20.59 18.29 -30.17
CA ASP A 136 19.16 17.98 -30.23
C ASP A 136 18.34 18.86 -29.28
N ASP A 137 17.21 19.36 -29.79
CA ASP A 137 16.20 20.07 -28.98
C ASP A 137 15.48 19.11 -28.03
N LEU A 138 15.47 19.46 -26.75
CA LEU A 138 14.88 18.69 -25.66
C LEU A 138 13.59 19.30 -25.12
N SER A 139 13.15 20.45 -25.60
CA SER A 139 12.05 21.25 -25.08
C SER A 139 10.74 20.46 -24.94
N LYS A 140 10.43 19.58 -25.92
CA LYS A 140 9.19 18.79 -25.95
C LYS A 140 9.25 17.45 -25.18
N ILE A 141 10.46 17.02 -24.79
CA ILE A 141 10.70 15.64 -24.33
C ILE A 141 11.18 15.63 -22.88
N ARG A 142 11.96 16.66 -22.50
CA ARG A 142 12.63 16.77 -21.21
C ARG A 142 12.04 17.93 -20.41
N GLU A 143 10.93 17.64 -19.75
CA GLU A 143 10.21 18.64 -18.97
C GLU A 143 11.03 19.15 -17.78
N THR A 144 11.82 18.27 -17.14
CA THR A 144 12.74 18.66 -16.05
C THR A 144 13.73 19.71 -16.48
N ILE A 145 14.32 19.58 -17.70
CA ILE A 145 15.27 20.54 -18.28
C ILE A 145 14.54 21.83 -18.64
N ARG A 146 13.39 21.73 -19.32
CA ARG A 146 12.59 22.89 -19.72
C ARG A 146 12.20 23.73 -18.51
N VAL A 147 11.64 23.13 -17.48
CA VAL A 147 11.23 23.86 -16.26
C VAL A 147 12.44 24.48 -15.54
N ALA A 148 13.58 23.75 -15.47
CA ALA A 148 14.77 24.28 -14.83
C ALA A 148 15.32 25.52 -15.57
N ASN A 149 15.27 25.52 -16.91
CA ASN A 149 15.74 26.67 -17.71
C ASN A 149 14.72 27.82 -17.74
N ASP A 150 13.41 27.53 -17.95
CA ASP A 150 12.37 28.55 -18.08
C ASP A 150 12.15 29.32 -16.76
N GLU A 151 12.22 28.61 -15.63
CA GLU A 151 11.94 29.17 -14.30
C GLU A 151 13.23 29.43 -13.49
N ASN A 152 14.40 29.15 -14.06
CA ASN A 152 15.71 29.28 -13.40
C ASN A 152 15.74 28.69 -11.99
N LYS A 153 15.18 27.48 -11.82
CA LYS A 153 15.09 26.78 -10.53
C LYS A 153 15.60 25.34 -10.60
N ILE A 154 16.02 24.82 -9.45
CA ILE A 154 16.40 23.41 -9.31
C ILE A 154 15.15 22.54 -9.47
N VAL A 155 15.23 21.50 -10.32
CA VAL A 155 14.18 20.51 -10.53
C VAL A 155 14.69 19.13 -10.19
N THR A 156 14.00 18.44 -9.28
CA THR A 156 14.26 17.02 -8.96
C THR A 156 12.98 16.24 -9.21
N ASN A 157 13.00 15.31 -10.17
CA ASN A 157 11.83 14.49 -10.47
C ASN A 157 12.20 13.19 -11.22
N PHE A 158 11.26 12.23 -11.24
CA PHE A 158 11.30 11.10 -12.14
C PHE A 158 10.88 11.55 -13.54
N GLU A 159 11.59 11.10 -14.56
CA GLU A 159 11.25 11.41 -15.95
C GLU A 159 11.76 10.35 -16.92
N THR A 160 10.90 9.93 -17.84
CA THR A 160 11.26 9.11 -18.98
C THR A 160 11.97 9.95 -20.04
N GLY A 161 13.17 9.53 -20.42
CA GLY A 161 13.95 10.14 -21.52
C GLY A 161 13.74 9.42 -22.86
N ARG A 162 14.55 9.80 -23.89
CA ARG A 162 14.52 9.17 -25.24
C ARG A 162 15.07 7.74 -25.29
N VAL A 163 15.80 7.32 -24.27
CA VAL A 163 16.44 5.99 -24.22
C VAL A 163 16.03 5.27 -22.95
N MET A 164 16.14 5.93 -21.82
CA MET A 164 15.87 5.32 -20.50
C MET A 164 15.20 6.30 -19.56
N SER A 165 14.46 5.75 -18.62
CA SER A 165 13.85 6.46 -17.50
C SER A 165 14.85 6.66 -16.36
N GLY A 166 14.61 7.60 -15.48
CA GLY A 166 15.44 7.82 -14.30
C GLY A 166 15.03 9.02 -13.46
N PHE A 167 15.66 9.12 -12.31
CA PHE A 167 15.50 10.26 -11.39
C PHE A 167 16.48 11.35 -11.81
N ARG A 168 15.97 12.55 -12.03
CA ARG A 168 16.68 13.69 -12.61
C ARG A 168 16.85 14.77 -11.57
N ASN A 169 18.09 15.23 -11.37
CA ASN A 169 18.40 16.43 -10.60
C ASN A 169 18.99 17.44 -11.60
N VAL A 170 18.22 18.47 -11.91
CA VAL A 170 18.59 19.50 -12.90
C VAL A 170 18.83 20.81 -12.17
N PHE A 171 20.01 21.39 -12.36
CA PHE A 171 20.49 22.61 -11.73
C PHE A 171 20.70 23.68 -12.80
N PRO A 172 20.10 24.89 -12.65
CA PRO A 172 20.40 26.00 -13.54
C PRO A 172 21.85 26.48 -13.33
N ILE A 173 22.52 26.85 -14.45
CA ILE A 173 23.87 27.43 -14.45
C ILE A 173 23.74 28.89 -14.80
N ASN A 174 24.26 29.77 -13.94
CA ASN A 174 24.22 31.21 -14.11
C ASN A 174 25.64 31.81 -14.03
N LEU A 175 25.88 32.87 -14.77
CA LEU A 175 27.06 33.73 -14.64
C LEU A 175 26.60 35.13 -14.23
N GLY A 176 26.73 35.45 -12.94
CA GLY A 176 26.08 36.63 -12.38
C GLY A 176 24.55 36.51 -12.50
N ASN A 177 23.93 37.47 -13.19
CA ASN A 177 22.48 37.48 -13.45
C ASN A 177 22.08 36.82 -14.78
N GLU A 178 23.06 36.37 -15.59
CA GLU A 178 22.77 35.75 -16.88
C GLU A 178 22.55 34.24 -16.72
N HIS A 179 21.40 33.76 -17.17
CA HIS A 179 21.12 32.33 -17.27
C HIS A 179 21.76 31.74 -18.53
N LEU A 180 22.67 30.78 -18.37
CA LEU A 180 23.40 30.14 -19.44
C LEU A 180 22.74 28.84 -19.91
N GLY A 181 22.10 28.11 -19.02
CA GLY A 181 21.55 26.81 -19.27
C GLY A 181 21.46 25.97 -17.99
N SER A 182 21.48 24.66 -18.11
CA SER A 182 21.35 23.77 -16.94
C SER A 182 22.27 22.54 -17.06
N VAL A 183 22.54 21.92 -15.90
CA VAL A 183 23.25 20.65 -15.82
C VAL A 183 22.34 19.63 -15.12
N GLU A 184 22.28 18.42 -15.67
CA GLU A 184 21.54 17.29 -15.13
C GLU A 184 22.49 16.25 -14.57
N LEU A 185 22.17 15.78 -13.36
CA LEU A 185 22.73 14.60 -12.71
C LEU A 185 21.60 13.58 -12.57
N SER A 186 21.69 12.42 -13.23
CA SER A 186 20.59 11.44 -13.21
C SER A 186 21.01 10.08 -12.68
N ILE A 187 20.07 9.44 -12.02
CA ILE A 187 20.19 8.13 -11.36
C ILE A 187 19.25 7.15 -12.06
N SER A 188 19.71 5.90 -12.27
CA SER A 188 18.90 4.83 -12.86
C SER A 188 17.83 4.31 -11.89
N THR A 189 16.80 3.65 -12.43
CA THR A 189 15.80 2.90 -11.66
C THR A 189 16.46 1.82 -10.80
N LYS A 190 17.48 1.13 -11.32
CA LYS A 190 18.28 0.13 -10.60
C LYS A 190 18.92 0.70 -9.33
N MET A 191 19.64 1.81 -9.46
CA MET A 191 20.31 2.45 -8.31
C MET A 191 19.33 2.94 -7.27
N MET A 192 18.14 3.39 -7.71
CA MET A 192 17.06 3.75 -6.78
C MET A 192 16.55 2.53 -6.04
N ILE A 193 16.33 1.38 -6.71
CA ILE A 193 15.95 0.11 -6.05
C ILE A 193 17.02 -0.31 -5.03
N GLU A 194 18.28 -0.25 -5.39
CA GLU A 194 19.39 -0.59 -4.48
C GLU A 194 19.38 0.31 -3.24
N SER A 195 19.21 1.63 -3.41
CA SER A 195 19.11 2.56 -2.29
C SER A 195 17.91 2.30 -1.37
N ILE A 196 16.75 1.95 -1.94
CA ILE A 196 15.56 1.59 -1.16
C ILE A 196 15.78 0.25 -0.45
N SER A 197 16.40 -0.72 -1.13
CA SER A 197 16.68 -2.05 -0.57
C SER A 197 17.67 -1.99 0.60
N ASP A 198 18.58 -1.03 0.63
CA ASP A 198 19.49 -0.82 1.76
C ASP A 198 18.75 -0.37 3.03
N LEU A 199 17.63 0.34 2.86
CA LEU A 199 16.79 0.80 3.97
C LEU A 199 15.85 -0.30 4.47
N GLU A 200 15.33 -1.15 3.57
CA GLU A 200 14.38 -2.23 3.91
C GLU A 200 14.71 -3.51 3.11
N LYS A 201 15.60 -4.33 3.67
CA LYS A 201 16.19 -5.53 3.01
C LYS A 201 15.24 -6.72 2.83
N ARG A 202 14.08 -6.73 3.50
CA ARG A 202 13.15 -7.87 3.50
C ARG A 202 12.21 -7.88 2.31
N ARG A 203 12.26 -6.84 1.45
CA ARG A 203 11.38 -6.66 0.32
C ARG A 203 12.13 -6.82 -0.99
N GLU A 204 11.44 -7.33 -1.98
CA GLU A 204 11.84 -7.24 -3.38
C GLU A 204 11.12 -6.08 -4.03
N TYR A 205 11.79 -5.36 -4.93
CA TYR A 205 11.25 -4.13 -5.53
C TYR A 205 11.25 -4.21 -7.04
N SER A 206 10.25 -3.56 -7.66
CA SER A 206 10.16 -3.39 -9.10
C SER A 206 9.62 -2.00 -9.43
N PHE A 207 10.12 -1.42 -10.54
CA PHE A 207 9.48 -0.30 -11.20
C PHE A 207 8.73 -0.78 -12.43
N ILE A 208 7.48 -0.30 -12.56
CA ILE A 208 6.73 -0.41 -13.81
C ILE A 208 6.36 0.99 -14.28
N LEU A 209 6.46 1.26 -15.56
CA LEU A 209 6.36 2.58 -16.14
C LEU A 209 5.11 2.68 -17.01
N ASN A 210 4.46 3.84 -17.04
CA ASN A 210 3.30 4.07 -17.88
C ASN A 210 3.68 3.91 -19.36
N LYS A 211 3.02 2.99 -20.06
CA LYS A 211 3.34 2.59 -21.43
C LYS A 211 3.23 3.75 -22.42
N ASP A 212 2.16 4.54 -22.31
CA ASP A 212 1.90 5.66 -23.20
C ASP A 212 2.95 6.77 -23.01
N VAL A 213 3.32 7.06 -21.75
CA VAL A 213 4.35 8.04 -21.42
C VAL A 213 5.70 7.60 -21.99
N VAL A 214 6.08 6.33 -21.76
CA VAL A 214 7.35 5.77 -22.24
C VAL A 214 7.41 5.82 -23.76
N PHE A 215 6.42 5.24 -24.45
CA PHE A 215 6.46 5.10 -25.91
C PHE A 215 6.25 6.41 -26.66
N SER A 216 5.66 7.43 -26.04
CA SER A 216 5.57 8.78 -26.62
C SER A 216 6.92 9.51 -26.68
N LYS A 217 7.87 9.15 -25.82
CA LYS A 217 9.16 9.84 -25.68
C LYS A 217 10.35 9.07 -26.32
N LEU A 218 10.26 7.73 -26.40
CA LEU A 218 11.34 6.88 -26.91
C LEU A 218 11.57 7.03 -28.40
N PHE A 219 12.83 6.84 -28.82
CA PHE A 219 13.09 6.54 -30.21
C PHE A 219 12.53 5.17 -30.59
N GLU A 220 12.05 5.01 -31.83
CA GLU A 220 11.51 3.75 -32.32
C GLU A 220 12.52 2.59 -32.14
N SER A 221 13.81 2.88 -32.43
CA SER A 221 14.92 1.95 -32.26
C SER A 221 15.25 1.58 -30.81
N GLN A 222 14.56 2.12 -29.83
CA GLN A 222 14.79 1.86 -28.39
C GLN A 222 13.58 1.18 -27.71
N LYS A 223 12.50 0.97 -28.43
CA LYS A 223 11.28 0.35 -27.86
C LYS A 223 11.51 -1.08 -27.39
N PHE A 224 12.47 -1.80 -27.99
CA PHE A 224 12.85 -3.15 -27.59
C PHE A 224 13.43 -3.24 -26.17
N LEU A 225 13.83 -2.11 -25.57
CA LEU A 225 14.32 -2.03 -24.19
C LEU A 225 13.19 -2.12 -23.15
N TYR A 226 11.94 -2.21 -23.61
CA TYR A 226 10.77 -2.25 -22.74
C TYR A 226 9.82 -3.36 -23.15
N HIS A 227 9.34 -4.10 -22.15
CA HIS A 227 8.35 -5.18 -22.31
C HIS A 227 7.10 -4.89 -21.52
N ASP A 228 5.94 -5.38 -21.98
CA ASP A 228 4.70 -5.24 -21.26
C ASP A 228 4.80 -5.87 -19.86
N SER A 229 4.35 -5.13 -18.84
CA SER A 229 4.33 -5.63 -17.48
C SER A 229 3.31 -6.76 -17.34
N VAL A 230 3.74 -7.89 -16.78
CA VAL A 230 2.86 -9.02 -16.45
C VAL A 230 1.75 -8.60 -15.48
N LEU A 231 2.03 -7.65 -14.57
CA LEU A 231 1.05 -7.18 -13.58
C LEU A 231 -0.10 -6.39 -14.23
N ASN A 232 0.21 -5.53 -15.19
CA ASN A 232 -0.76 -4.70 -15.91
C ASN A 232 -0.19 -4.26 -17.26
N SER A 233 -0.85 -4.61 -18.37
CA SER A 233 -0.42 -4.33 -19.74
C SER A 233 -0.44 -2.84 -20.14
N ASP A 234 -1.06 -1.97 -19.34
CA ASP A 234 -0.98 -0.50 -19.51
C ASP A 234 0.37 0.07 -19.04
N PHE A 235 1.22 -0.80 -18.48
CA PHE A 235 2.55 -0.48 -18.00
C PHE A 235 3.60 -1.37 -18.67
N VAL A 236 4.84 -0.90 -18.68
CA VAL A 236 6.01 -1.61 -19.20
C VAL A 236 7.09 -1.72 -18.14
N THR A 237 7.97 -2.70 -18.28
CA THR A 237 9.20 -2.87 -17.50
C THR A 237 10.41 -2.67 -18.40
N GLU A 238 11.51 -2.14 -17.86
CA GLU A 238 12.80 -2.10 -18.57
C GLU A 238 13.34 -3.52 -18.77
N ASP A 239 13.94 -3.80 -19.94
CA ASP A 239 14.51 -5.10 -20.25
C ASP A 239 15.72 -5.40 -19.35
N ILE A 240 15.65 -6.52 -18.62
CA ILE A 240 16.72 -7.01 -17.75
C ILE A 240 17.94 -7.51 -18.53
N ASN A 241 17.75 -7.92 -19.79
CA ASN A 241 18.80 -8.43 -20.66
C ASN A 241 19.44 -7.32 -21.54
N SER A 242 19.05 -6.05 -21.30
CA SER A 242 19.67 -4.95 -22.03
C SER A 242 21.17 -4.92 -21.68
N PHE A 243 22.01 -4.75 -22.69
CA PHE A 243 23.48 -4.64 -22.54
C PHE A 243 23.92 -3.36 -21.77
N LEU A 244 22.97 -2.68 -21.14
CA LEU A 244 23.23 -1.47 -20.38
C LEU A 244 23.64 -1.84 -18.95
N PRO A 245 24.72 -1.25 -18.41
CA PRO A 245 25.24 -1.59 -17.07
C PRO A 245 24.24 -1.40 -15.94
N ASP A 246 23.22 -0.58 -16.19
CA ASP A 246 22.21 -0.16 -15.20
C ASP A 246 20.85 -0.83 -15.42
N SER A 247 20.79 -1.98 -16.10
CA SER A 247 19.56 -2.76 -16.23
C SER A 247 19.06 -3.24 -14.87
N PRO A 248 17.73 -3.26 -14.65
CA PRO A 248 17.16 -3.77 -13.39
C PRO A 248 17.49 -5.26 -13.21
N LYS A 249 17.49 -5.72 -11.97
CA LYS A 249 17.63 -7.15 -11.65
C LYS A 249 16.38 -7.91 -12.06
N GLU A 250 16.56 -9.16 -12.46
CA GLU A 250 15.45 -10.07 -12.72
C GLU A 250 14.66 -10.33 -11.43
N LEU A 251 13.33 -10.32 -11.53
CA LEU A 251 12.45 -10.66 -10.42
C LEU A 251 12.53 -12.14 -10.09
N SER A 252 12.40 -12.47 -8.82
CA SER A 252 12.32 -13.85 -8.36
C SER A 252 11.11 -14.57 -8.99
N ASP A 253 11.18 -15.89 -9.11
CA ASP A 253 10.10 -16.70 -9.66
C ASP A 253 8.82 -16.57 -8.83
N ILE A 254 8.95 -16.33 -7.52
CA ILE A 254 7.83 -16.08 -6.62
C ILE A 254 7.14 -14.78 -7.01
N THR A 255 7.89 -13.71 -7.22
CA THR A 255 7.36 -12.40 -7.61
C THR A 255 6.72 -12.43 -8.99
N LYS A 256 7.28 -13.18 -9.94
CA LYS A 256 6.66 -13.41 -11.25
C LYS A 256 5.29 -14.07 -11.11
N LYS A 257 5.16 -15.13 -10.31
CA LYS A 257 3.88 -15.82 -10.02
C LYS A 257 2.88 -14.90 -9.30
N ILE A 258 3.35 -14.03 -8.40
CA ILE A 258 2.50 -13.01 -7.75
C ILE A 258 1.90 -12.09 -8.81
N ASN A 259 2.72 -11.57 -9.74
CA ASN A 259 2.29 -10.68 -10.81
C ASN A 259 1.27 -11.35 -11.74
N GLU A 260 1.51 -12.61 -12.14
CA GLU A 260 0.55 -13.41 -12.92
C GLU A 260 -0.81 -13.52 -12.21
N LYS A 261 -0.80 -13.80 -10.90
CA LYS A 261 -2.03 -13.93 -10.12
C LYS A 261 -2.78 -12.61 -9.95
N LEU A 262 -2.07 -11.50 -9.87
CA LEU A 262 -2.63 -10.15 -9.76
C LEU A 262 -3.06 -9.58 -11.12
N HIS A 263 -2.61 -10.12 -12.24
CA HIS A 263 -2.91 -9.63 -13.59
C HIS A 263 -4.41 -9.37 -13.83
N ASN A 264 -5.28 -10.24 -13.34
CA ASN A 264 -6.72 -10.13 -13.50
C ASN A 264 -7.44 -9.38 -12.35
N ASN A 265 -6.69 -8.76 -11.43
CA ASN A 265 -7.28 -8.04 -10.31
C ASN A 265 -7.86 -6.68 -10.75
N LYS A 266 -9.18 -6.66 -10.99
CA LYS A 266 -9.90 -5.45 -11.44
C LYS A 266 -9.75 -4.26 -10.48
N LYS A 267 -9.67 -4.52 -9.16
CA LYS A 267 -9.52 -3.45 -8.16
C LYS A 267 -8.14 -2.82 -8.26
N LEU A 268 -7.08 -3.65 -8.39
CA LEU A 268 -5.72 -3.19 -8.57
C LEU A 268 -5.59 -2.29 -9.82
N ARG A 269 -6.08 -2.76 -10.97
CA ARG A 269 -6.07 -1.96 -12.22
C ARG A 269 -6.78 -0.62 -12.05
N LYS A 270 -7.97 -0.61 -11.42
CA LYS A 270 -8.72 0.62 -11.18
C LYS A 270 -7.94 1.63 -10.32
N VAL A 271 -7.25 1.15 -9.29
CA VAL A 271 -6.41 1.96 -8.40
C VAL A 271 -5.21 2.52 -9.16
N MET A 272 -4.53 1.68 -9.95
CA MET A 272 -3.38 2.10 -10.77
C MET A 272 -3.77 3.17 -11.80
N ASN A 273 -4.91 3.01 -12.46
CA ASN A 273 -5.40 4.00 -13.43
C ASN A 273 -5.77 5.36 -12.79
N LYS A 274 -6.04 5.38 -11.49
CA LYS A 274 -6.31 6.61 -10.73
C LYS A 274 -5.05 7.25 -10.13
N GLY A 275 -3.90 6.58 -10.20
CA GLY A 275 -2.69 7.06 -9.54
C GLY A 275 -2.72 6.96 -8.02
N GLU A 276 -3.50 6.02 -7.47
CA GLU A 276 -3.64 5.87 -6.02
C GLU A 276 -2.61 4.87 -5.46
N LYS A 277 -2.20 5.06 -4.20
CA LYS A 277 -1.40 4.09 -3.43
C LYS A 277 -2.28 2.90 -3.06
N TYR A 278 -1.71 1.68 -3.07
CA TYR A 278 -2.48 0.48 -2.78
C TYR A 278 -1.66 -0.63 -2.12
N GLY A 279 -2.33 -1.39 -1.25
CA GLY A 279 -1.79 -2.60 -0.65
C GLY A 279 -2.75 -3.78 -0.85
N VAL A 280 -2.22 -4.95 -1.16
CA VAL A 280 -2.99 -6.18 -1.36
C VAL A 280 -2.14 -7.38 -0.94
N PHE A 281 -2.78 -8.45 -0.47
CA PHE A 281 -2.09 -9.72 -0.27
C PHE A 281 -2.46 -10.76 -1.34
N VAL A 282 -1.52 -11.66 -1.59
CA VAL A 282 -1.66 -12.79 -2.50
C VAL A 282 -1.29 -14.07 -1.76
N LYS A 283 -2.10 -15.12 -1.90
CA LYS A 283 -1.79 -16.45 -1.36
C LYS A 283 -1.24 -17.35 -2.47
N LEU A 284 0.00 -17.81 -2.33
CA LEU A 284 0.64 -18.83 -3.19
C LEU A 284 1.10 -19.99 -2.32
N ASP A 285 0.76 -21.21 -2.68
CA ASP A 285 1.20 -22.45 -2.01
C ASP A 285 1.09 -22.38 -0.46
N ASN A 286 -0.07 -21.91 0.03
CA ASN A 286 -0.36 -21.65 1.45
C ASN A 286 0.49 -20.57 2.15
N ILE A 287 1.33 -19.84 1.41
CA ILE A 287 2.08 -18.70 1.90
C ILE A 287 1.39 -17.40 1.44
N TYR A 288 1.31 -16.42 2.32
CA TYR A 288 0.78 -15.10 2.01
C TYR A 288 1.93 -14.15 1.71
N TYR A 289 1.73 -13.33 0.68
CA TYR A 289 2.66 -12.28 0.25
C TYR A 289 1.94 -10.95 0.21
N ASP A 290 2.57 -9.93 0.74
CA ASP A 290 2.08 -8.55 0.67
C ASP A 290 2.68 -7.87 -0.55
N VAL A 291 1.85 -7.16 -1.28
CA VAL A 291 2.22 -6.35 -2.44
C VAL A 291 1.75 -4.93 -2.17
N THR A 292 2.69 -4.00 -2.18
CA THR A 292 2.44 -2.57 -1.91
C THR A 292 2.88 -1.75 -3.11
N LEU A 293 2.04 -0.82 -3.55
CA LEU A 293 2.29 0.03 -4.71
C LEU A 293 2.17 1.50 -4.33
N ILE A 294 3.14 2.29 -4.80
CA ILE A 294 3.07 3.76 -4.73
C ILE A 294 3.31 4.36 -6.12
N PRO A 295 2.54 5.40 -6.53
CA PRO A 295 2.72 6.04 -7.83
C PRO A 295 4.00 6.88 -7.84
N MET A 296 4.68 6.89 -8.97
CA MET A 296 5.75 7.83 -9.30
C MET A 296 5.16 8.94 -10.16
N LEU A 297 5.28 10.16 -9.67
CA LEU A 297 4.74 11.33 -10.35
C LEU A 297 5.85 12.05 -11.13
N GLY A 298 5.54 12.50 -12.34
CA GLY A 298 6.40 13.40 -13.13
C GLY A 298 6.22 14.86 -12.72
N VAL A 299 6.91 15.77 -13.42
CA VAL A 299 6.88 17.22 -13.13
C VAL A 299 5.47 17.82 -13.17
N ALA A 300 4.60 17.33 -14.05
CA ALA A 300 3.20 17.77 -14.18
C ALA A 300 2.25 16.99 -13.27
N GLU A 301 2.74 16.33 -12.20
CA GLU A 301 1.97 15.49 -11.27
C GLU A 301 1.21 14.34 -11.96
N LYS A 302 1.60 13.98 -13.19
CA LYS A 302 1.08 12.81 -13.90
C LYS A 302 1.79 11.55 -13.46
N VAL A 303 1.05 10.44 -13.40
CA VAL A 303 1.62 9.14 -13.07
C VAL A 303 2.52 8.67 -14.21
N GLU A 304 3.83 8.65 -13.98
CA GLU A 304 4.82 8.11 -14.92
C GLU A 304 5.08 6.61 -14.69
N GLY A 305 4.69 6.07 -13.53
CA GLY A 305 4.86 4.67 -13.21
C GLY A 305 4.48 4.34 -11.76
N TYR A 306 4.86 3.14 -11.34
CA TYR A 306 4.68 2.66 -9.96
C TYR A 306 5.97 2.01 -9.44
N LEU A 307 6.31 2.31 -8.19
CA LEU A 307 7.21 1.48 -7.38
C LEU A 307 6.37 0.43 -6.68
N ILE A 308 6.77 -0.84 -6.82
CA ILE A 308 6.09 -1.98 -6.21
C ILE A 308 7.06 -2.68 -5.28
N ALA A 309 6.58 -3.00 -4.08
CA ALA A 309 7.31 -3.76 -3.08
C ALA A 309 6.58 -5.08 -2.78
N TYR A 310 7.34 -6.18 -2.74
CA TYR A 310 6.87 -7.54 -2.48
C TYR A 310 7.55 -8.07 -1.23
N GLN A 311 6.79 -8.68 -0.33
CA GLN A 311 7.34 -9.35 0.85
C GLN A 311 6.50 -10.54 1.26
N LYS A 312 7.13 -11.54 1.91
CA LYS A 312 6.39 -12.59 2.59
C LYS A 312 5.64 -12.01 3.78
N SER A 313 4.32 -12.24 3.84
CA SER A 313 3.48 -11.72 4.92
C SER A 313 3.59 -12.59 6.17
N ILE A 314 3.87 -11.96 7.29
CA ILE A 314 3.81 -12.59 8.62
C ILE A 314 2.47 -12.26 9.29
N HIS A 315 1.96 -11.07 9.09
CA HIS A 315 0.77 -10.54 9.76
C HIS A 315 -0.54 -11.12 9.23
N ILE A 316 -0.68 -11.26 7.91
CA ILE A 316 -1.93 -11.75 7.29
C ILE A 316 -2.31 -13.17 7.77
N PRO A 317 -1.40 -14.17 7.82
CA PRO A 317 -1.72 -15.49 8.36
C PRO A 317 -2.18 -15.44 9.82
N ILE A 318 -1.50 -14.63 10.65
CA ILE A 318 -1.85 -14.47 12.07
C ILE A 318 -3.25 -13.87 12.21
N MET A 319 -3.54 -12.78 11.51
CA MET A 319 -4.86 -12.15 11.49
C MET A 319 -5.95 -13.15 11.10
N MET A 320 -5.76 -13.90 10.00
CA MET A 320 -6.74 -14.88 9.54
C MET A 320 -6.97 -16.01 10.55
N THR A 321 -5.91 -16.47 11.22
CA THR A 321 -6.00 -17.51 12.23
C THR A 321 -6.77 -17.01 13.47
N LEU A 322 -6.45 -15.82 13.98
CA LEU A 322 -7.15 -15.21 15.12
C LEU A 322 -8.64 -15.00 14.82
N GLU A 323 -8.98 -14.60 13.61
CA GLU A 323 -10.36 -14.44 13.18
C GLU A 323 -11.11 -15.76 13.15
N LEU A 324 -10.50 -16.82 12.63
CA LEU A 324 -11.11 -18.14 12.60
C LEU A 324 -11.45 -18.60 14.03
N TYR A 325 -10.53 -18.41 14.98
CA TYR A 325 -10.80 -18.69 16.40
C TYR A 325 -11.92 -17.82 16.97
N ALA A 326 -11.95 -16.54 16.65
CA ALA A 326 -12.99 -15.64 17.10
C ALA A 326 -14.38 -16.04 16.56
N TYR A 327 -14.50 -16.39 15.29
CA TYR A 327 -15.74 -16.93 14.72
C TYR A 327 -16.16 -18.20 15.41
N PHE A 328 -15.24 -19.16 15.62
CA PHE A 328 -15.52 -20.41 16.31
C PHE A 328 -16.04 -20.17 17.72
N LEU A 329 -15.40 -19.30 18.51
CA LEU A 329 -15.82 -18.99 19.89
C LEU A 329 -17.20 -18.33 19.96
N ILE A 330 -17.51 -17.41 19.04
CA ILE A 330 -18.84 -16.77 19.00
C ILE A 330 -19.92 -17.79 18.66
N ILE A 331 -19.70 -18.62 17.65
CA ILE A 331 -20.66 -19.65 17.23
C ILE A 331 -20.89 -20.63 18.40
N LEU A 332 -19.80 -21.15 18.99
CA LEU A 332 -19.88 -22.09 20.13
C LEU A 332 -20.57 -21.45 21.32
N GLY A 333 -20.22 -20.23 21.71
CA GLY A 333 -20.85 -19.51 22.81
C GLY A 333 -22.35 -19.27 22.59
N THR A 334 -22.73 -18.88 21.37
CA THR A 334 -24.13 -18.69 20.99
C THR A 334 -24.93 -20.00 21.13
N ILE A 335 -24.37 -21.12 20.66
CA ILE A 335 -24.99 -22.46 20.77
C ILE A 335 -25.15 -22.84 22.24
N ILE A 336 -24.11 -22.68 23.07
CA ILE A 336 -24.14 -23.01 24.50
C ILE A 336 -25.23 -22.20 25.22
N LEU A 337 -25.32 -20.89 24.97
CA LEU A 337 -26.32 -20.02 25.57
C LEU A 337 -27.76 -20.45 25.18
N ILE A 338 -27.99 -20.77 23.93
CA ILE A 338 -29.29 -21.27 23.44
C ILE A 338 -29.65 -22.59 24.15
N LEU A 339 -28.70 -23.54 24.22
CA LEU A 339 -28.91 -24.82 24.90
C LEU A 339 -29.23 -24.64 26.40
N MET A 340 -28.52 -23.72 27.08
CA MET A 340 -28.82 -23.39 28.48
C MET A 340 -30.27 -22.87 28.67
N ILE A 341 -30.70 -21.97 27.77
CA ILE A 341 -32.09 -21.46 27.84
C ILE A 341 -33.10 -22.57 27.60
N LEU A 342 -32.86 -23.46 26.64
CA LEU A 342 -33.75 -24.60 26.37
C LEU A 342 -33.82 -25.55 27.56
N ILE A 343 -32.74 -25.82 28.28
CA ILE A 343 -32.70 -26.64 29.50
C ILE A 343 -33.50 -25.96 30.62
N ILE A 344 -33.29 -24.64 30.81
CA ILE A 344 -34.03 -23.88 31.83
C ILE A 344 -35.54 -23.88 31.50
N GLN A 345 -35.91 -23.64 30.26
CA GLN A 345 -37.31 -23.68 29.79
C GLN A 345 -37.94 -25.04 30.11
N ARG A 346 -37.24 -26.14 29.75
CA ARG A 346 -37.73 -27.50 30.03
C ARG A 346 -37.95 -27.76 31.53
N LYS A 347 -36.98 -27.38 32.38
CA LYS A 347 -37.10 -27.51 33.85
C LYS A 347 -38.26 -26.69 34.38
N THR A 348 -38.43 -25.45 33.93
CA THR A 348 -39.54 -24.57 34.36
C THR A 348 -40.90 -25.17 33.99
N ILE A 349 -41.04 -25.76 32.80
CA ILE A 349 -42.29 -26.42 32.37
C ILE A 349 -42.58 -27.65 33.23
N ILE A 350 -41.57 -28.47 33.54
CA ILE A 350 -41.72 -29.66 34.40
C ILE A 350 -42.21 -29.23 35.79
N LEU A 351 -41.56 -28.27 36.44
CA LEU A 351 -41.93 -27.75 37.74
C LEU A 351 -43.35 -27.14 37.77
N ASP A 352 -43.75 -26.41 36.71
CA ASP A 352 -45.12 -25.86 36.59
C ASP A 352 -46.14 -26.99 36.46
N ASN A 353 -45.86 -28.06 35.74
CA ASN A 353 -46.72 -29.22 35.62
C ASN A 353 -46.84 -29.99 36.97
N GLU A 354 -45.73 -30.19 37.69
CA GLU A 354 -45.74 -30.84 39.03
C GLU A 354 -46.57 -30.06 40.06
N ARG A 355 -46.39 -28.71 40.03
CA ARG A 355 -47.23 -27.83 40.92
C ARG A 355 -48.70 -27.94 40.58
N LYS A 356 -49.09 -27.95 39.33
CA LYS A 356 -50.49 -28.10 38.89
C LYS A 356 -51.05 -29.47 39.26
N TRP A 357 -50.25 -30.51 39.07
CA TRP A 357 -50.63 -31.88 39.44
C TRP A 357 -50.85 -31.99 40.96
N PHE A 358 -49.89 -31.48 41.76
CA PHE A 358 -50.04 -31.42 43.23
C PHE A 358 -51.28 -30.64 43.62
N LYS A 359 -51.54 -29.47 43.12
CA LYS A 359 -52.73 -28.67 43.39
C LYS A 359 -54.01 -29.41 42.99
N SER A 360 -54.03 -30.06 41.84
CA SER A 360 -55.19 -30.83 41.38
C SER A 360 -55.52 -31.99 42.31
N ILE A 361 -54.49 -32.72 42.80
CA ILE A 361 -54.71 -33.80 43.78
C ILE A 361 -55.25 -33.25 45.07
N THR A 362 -54.61 -32.27 45.67
CA THR A 362 -54.97 -31.71 46.96
C THR A 362 -56.34 -31.04 46.93
N ASP A 363 -56.74 -30.38 45.84
CA ASP A 363 -58.06 -29.77 45.67
C ASP A 363 -59.17 -30.80 45.49
N SER A 364 -58.84 -32.04 45.05
CA SER A 364 -59.80 -33.15 44.91
C SER A 364 -59.99 -33.94 46.18
N LEU A 365 -59.15 -33.75 47.21
CA LEU A 365 -59.30 -34.39 48.50
C LEU A 365 -60.53 -33.82 49.25
N GLY A 366 -61.35 -34.68 49.76
CA GLY A 366 -62.47 -34.29 50.64
C GLY A 366 -62.04 -33.87 52.07
N GLU A 367 -60.79 -34.16 52.40
CA GLU A 367 -60.19 -33.81 53.70
C GLU A 367 -59.48 -32.46 53.63
N GLY A 368 -59.50 -31.67 54.70
CA GLY A 368 -58.83 -30.41 54.82
C GLY A 368 -57.32 -30.60 54.99
N LEU A 369 -56.56 -30.07 54.04
CA LEU A 369 -55.10 -30.08 54.05
C LEU A 369 -54.52 -28.64 54.07
N TYR A 370 -53.59 -28.41 55.01
CA TYR A 370 -52.81 -27.18 55.05
C TYR A 370 -51.32 -27.46 55.33
N VAL A 371 -50.46 -26.59 54.86
CA VAL A 371 -49.03 -26.68 55.09
C VAL A 371 -48.55 -25.39 55.75
N MET A 372 -47.78 -25.52 56.84
CA MET A 372 -47.22 -24.40 57.60
C MET A 372 -45.67 -24.39 57.44
N ASP A 373 -45.08 -23.21 57.54
CA ASP A 373 -43.66 -23.08 57.75
C ASP A 373 -43.24 -23.24 59.22
N SER A 374 -41.93 -23.10 59.51
CA SER A 374 -41.36 -23.20 60.86
C SER A 374 -41.87 -22.13 61.85
N ASN A 375 -42.48 -21.06 61.35
CA ASN A 375 -43.05 -19.95 62.14
C ASN A 375 -44.56 -20.07 62.28
N ALA A 376 -45.15 -21.24 62.01
CA ALA A 376 -46.55 -21.51 62.03
C ALA A 376 -47.45 -20.68 61.09
N LYS A 377 -46.83 -20.13 60.02
CA LYS A 377 -47.53 -19.41 58.94
C LYS A 377 -47.98 -20.42 57.88
N ILE A 378 -49.25 -20.38 57.52
CA ILE A 378 -49.84 -21.24 56.49
C ILE A 378 -49.32 -20.75 55.12
N ASN A 379 -48.61 -21.62 54.39
CA ASN A 379 -48.12 -21.39 53.08
C ASN A 379 -48.93 -22.01 51.93
N TYR A 380 -49.82 -22.96 52.34
CA TYR A 380 -50.75 -23.61 51.42
C TYR A 380 -51.97 -24.12 52.22
N ILE A 381 -53.15 -23.99 51.63
CA ILE A 381 -54.44 -24.54 52.17
C ILE A 381 -55.27 -25.01 50.97
N ASN A 382 -55.92 -26.20 51.08
CA ASN A 382 -56.78 -26.70 50.01
C ASN A 382 -58.23 -26.19 50.20
N PRO A 383 -59.12 -26.24 49.18
CA PRO A 383 -60.49 -25.78 49.26
C PRO A 383 -61.34 -26.48 50.33
N SER A 384 -61.05 -27.75 50.63
CA SER A 384 -61.73 -28.49 51.67
C SER A 384 -61.39 -27.97 53.05
N ALA A 385 -60.13 -27.64 53.35
CA ALA A 385 -59.76 -27.02 54.63
C ALA A 385 -60.38 -25.62 54.78
N CYS A 386 -60.42 -24.83 53.72
CA CYS A 386 -61.08 -23.52 53.71
C CYS A 386 -62.54 -23.66 54.06
N LYS A 387 -63.28 -24.65 53.55
CA LYS A 387 -64.66 -24.91 53.86
C LYS A 387 -64.87 -25.39 55.33
N ILE A 388 -63.97 -26.25 55.83
CA ILE A 388 -64.02 -26.77 57.16
C ILE A 388 -63.72 -25.68 58.21
N LEU A 389 -62.74 -24.84 57.92
CA LEU A 389 -62.28 -23.79 58.84
C LEU A 389 -63.10 -22.49 58.74
N GLY A 390 -63.88 -22.33 57.66
CA GLY A 390 -64.71 -21.15 57.43
C GLY A 390 -63.91 -19.89 56.88
N TYR A 391 -62.70 -20.10 56.42
CA TYR A 391 -61.84 -19.04 55.85
C TYR A 391 -61.75 -19.09 54.31
N LYS A 392 -61.37 -17.99 53.67
CA LYS A 392 -61.09 -17.97 52.28
C LYS A 392 -59.60 -18.18 52.06
N GLU A 393 -59.19 -18.62 50.86
CA GLU A 393 -57.77 -18.92 50.46
C GLU A 393 -56.86 -17.71 50.61
N ASP A 394 -57.40 -16.48 50.58
CA ASP A 394 -56.69 -15.18 50.58
C ASP A 394 -56.74 -14.46 51.95
N GLU A 395 -57.43 -15.03 52.94
CA GLU A 395 -57.43 -14.62 54.33
C GLU A 395 -56.40 -15.40 55.16
#